data_1800fad86e679685da9a7b2108f6f882
#
_entry.id   1800fad86e679685da9a7b2108f6f882
#
_cell.length_a   1.000
_cell.length_b   1.000
_cell.length_c   1.000
_cell.angle_alpha   90.00
_cell.angle_beta   90.00
_cell.angle_gamma   90.00
#
_symmetry.space_group_name_H-M   'P 1'
#
loop_
_entity.id
_entity.type
_entity.pdbx_description
1 polymer ?
#
loop_
_entity_poly.entity_id
_entity_poly.type
_entity_poly.pdbx_seq_one_letter_code
_entity_poly.pdbx_strand_id
1 'polypeptide(L)'
;MKLKGKVALITGAGTGIGAAIAERFVAEGAKICISGRRKELIDKTAASLPAGSVVTCAGDTSKDEDVARMVATVIEFGGRIDILVNNAAISANGSVADMDRRVWRQVIDVNLTGPFMLMQEVIPHMIKAGGGSIINIASVGGLRCLSAMPAYCTSKAALIMLTQQAALDYGARNIRVNAVCPGAIKTDMVEKEFGQIGRMIGMESQAFFDMVSKVLPLQRFGDPQEIGSVCAFLASDDSSFMTGAALVVDAGTAVVDVLGAEMMGSVRRSQNKG
;
A
#
# COMPACT_ATOMS: atom_id res chain seq x y z
N MET A 1 -16.99 -8.01 13.65
CA MET A 1 -16.93 -7.86 12.18
C MET A 1 -17.22 -6.42 11.81
N LYS A 2 -16.17 -5.63 11.63
CA LYS A 2 -16.24 -4.18 11.40
C LYS A 2 -16.68 -3.81 9.98
N LEU A 3 -16.56 -4.73 9.03
CA LEU A 3 -16.87 -4.51 7.60
C LEU A 3 -18.05 -5.35 7.11
N LYS A 4 -18.91 -5.85 8.03
CA LYS A 4 -20.07 -6.67 7.66
C LYS A 4 -21.00 -5.90 6.69
N GLY A 5 -21.27 -6.52 5.54
CA GLY A 5 -22.13 -5.96 4.48
C GLY A 5 -21.47 -4.87 3.62
N LYS A 6 -20.20 -4.54 3.84
CA LYS A 6 -19.42 -3.64 2.98
C LYS A 6 -18.88 -4.37 1.76
N VAL A 7 -18.72 -3.65 0.67
CA VAL A 7 -18.16 -4.14 -0.60
C VAL A 7 -16.89 -3.35 -0.91
N ALA A 8 -15.78 -4.04 -1.17
CA ALA A 8 -14.48 -3.41 -1.39
C ALA A 8 -13.85 -3.81 -2.74
N LEU A 9 -13.16 -2.87 -3.37
CA LEU A 9 -12.20 -3.12 -4.45
C LEU A 9 -10.78 -2.95 -3.90
N ILE A 10 -9.93 -3.98 -4.09
CA ILE A 10 -8.54 -3.97 -3.62
C ILE A 10 -7.62 -4.27 -4.80
N THR A 11 -6.75 -3.32 -5.15
CA THR A 11 -5.80 -3.49 -6.26
C THR A 11 -4.47 -4.04 -5.80
N GLY A 12 -3.78 -4.81 -6.66
CA GLY A 12 -2.50 -5.44 -6.31
C GLY A 12 -2.63 -6.51 -5.22
N ALA A 13 -3.77 -7.19 -5.14
CA ALA A 13 -4.09 -8.09 -4.03
C ALA A 13 -3.68 -9.56 -4.26
N GLY A 14 -2.79 -9.83 -5.20
CA GLY A 14 -2.29 -11.19 -5.45
C GLY A 14 -1.17 -11.63 -4.50
N THR A 15 -0.50 -10.72 -3.80
CA THR A 15 0.59 -11.02 -2.86
C THR A 15 0.75 -9.92 -1.82
N GLY A 16 1.57 -10.17 -0.79
CA GLY A 16 2.05 -9.17 0.16
C GLY A 16 0.95 -8.39 0.86
N ILE A 17 1.10 -7.07 0.93
CA ILE A 17 0.16 -6.17 1.63
C ILE A 17 -1.26 -6.31 1.07
N GLY A 18 -1.43 -6.37 -0.26
CA GLY A 18 -2.75 -6.45 -0.86
C GLY A 18 -3.49 -7.75 -0.54
N ALA A 19 -2.80 -8.89 -0.51
CA ALA A 19 -3.38 -10.17 -0.10
C ALA A 19 -3.76 -10.14 1.39
N ALA A 20 -2.91 -9.59 2.25
CA ALA A 20 -3.20 -9.45 3.68
C ALA A 20 -4.40 -8.52 3.96
N ILE A 21 -4.56 -7.44 3.19
CA ILE A 21 -5.75 -6.59 3.26
C ILE A 21 -7.00 -7.38 2.85
N ALA A 22 -6.91 -8.18 1.76
CA ALA A 22 -8.02 -9.01 1.29
C ALA A 22 -8.47 -10.02 2.35
N GLU A 23 -7.52 -10.76 2.94
CA GLU A 23 -7.78 -11.70 4.04
C GLU A 23 -8.44 -11.00 5.24
N ARG A 24 -7.89 -9.88 5.66
CA ARG A 24 -8.42 -9.14 6.80
C ARG A 24 -9.83 -8.59 6.53
N PHE A 25 -10.10 -8.06 5.35
CA PHE A 25 -11.41 -7.51 5.02
C PHE A 25 -12.48 -8.59 5.00
N VAL A 26 -12.18 -9.77 4.44
CA VAL A 26 -13.10 -10.91 4.46
C VAL A 26 -13.32 -11.41 5.89
N ALA A 27 -12.28 -11.51 6.71
CA ALA A 27 -12.40 -11.87 8.13
C ALA A 27 -13.28 -10.87 8.91
N GLU A 28 -13.32 -9.60 8.49
CA GLU A 28 -14.21 -8.56 9.05
C GLU A 28 -15.60 -8.51 8.39
N GLY A 29 -15.91 -9.45 7.49
CA GLY A 29 -17.24 -9.64 6.91
C GLY A 29 -17.54 -8.86 5.63
N ALA A 30 -16.52 -8.31 4.96
CA ALA A 30 -16.68 -7.66 3.65
C ALA A 30 -16.81 -8.68 2.52
N LYS A 31 -17.51 -8.29 1.45
CA LYS A 31 -17.34 -8.86 0.11
C LYS A 31 -16.29 -8.07 -0.63
N ILE A 32 -15.40 -8.74 -1.37
CA ILE A 32 -14.29 -8.05 -2.03
C ILE A 32 -14.14 -8.43 -3.50
N CYS A 33 -13.77 -7.46 -4.33
CA CYS A 33 -13.17 -7.69 -5.63
C CYS A 33 -11.66 -7.46 -5.49
N ILE A 34 -10.85 -8.45 -5.85
CA ILE A 34 -9.39 -8.31 -5.85
C ILE A 34 -8.87 -8.25 -7.28
N SER A 35 -7.94 -7.32 -7.52
CA SER A 35 -7.36 -7.16 -8.85
C SER A 35 -5.83 -7.16 -8.83
N GLY A 36 -5.26 -7.47 -9.99
CA GLY A 36 -3.82 -7.47 -10.25
C GLY A 36 -3.52 -8.00 -11.65
N ARG A 37 -2.33 -7.71 -12.17
CA ARG A 37 -1.94 -8.11 -13.53
C ARG A 37 -1.74 -9.62 -13.68
N ARG A 38 -1.31 -10.30 -12.61
CA ARG A 38 -1.03 -11.74 -12.61
C ARG A 38 -2.25 -12.50 -12.12
N LYS A 39 -3.03 -13.03 -13.08
CA LYS A 39 -4.28 -13.71 -12.79
C LYS A 39 -4.09 -14.89 -11.83
N GLU A 40 -3.05 -15.68 -12.03
CA GLU A 40 -2.73 -16.85 -11.19
C GLU A 40 -2.53 -16.52 -9.72
N LEU A 41 -2.00 -15.33 -9.41
CA LEU A 41 -1.76 -14.92 -8.03
C LEU A 41 -3.03 -14.39 -7.34
N ILE A 42 -3.85 -13.61 -8.06
CA ILE A 42 -5.14 -13.17 -7.49
C ILE A 42 -6.10 -14.36 -7.32
N ASP A 43 -6.09 -15.33 -8.22
CA ASP A 43 -6.89 -16.54 -8.09
C ASP A 43 -6.41 -17.40 -6.92
N LYS A 44 -5.10 -17.50 -6.69
CA LYS A 44 -4.53 -18.18 -5.51
C LYS A 44 -4.98 -17.52 -4.21
N THR A 45 -4.93 -16.18 -4.13
CA THR A 45 -5.44 -15.42 -2.98
C THR A 45 -6.93 -15.66 -2.80
N ALA A 46 -7.72 -15.61 -3.88
CA ALA A 46 -9.17 -15.86 -3.80
C ALA A 46 -9.49 -17.28 -3.30
N ALA A 47 -8.74 -18.29 -3.76
CA ALA A 47 -8.95 -19.67 -3.37
C ALA A 47 -8.68 -19.94 -1.88
N SER A 48 -7.90 -19.08 -1.19
CA SER A 48 -7.67 -19.17 0.26
C SER A 48 -8.77 -18.53 1.10
N LEU A 49 -9.73 -17.85 0.48
CA LEU A 49 -10.80 -17.11 1.14
C LEU A 49 -12.13 -17.88 1.08
N PRO A 50 -13.06 -17.64 2.00
CA PRO A 50 -14.38 -18.26 1.98
C PRO A 50 -15.13 -18.04 0.65
N ALA A 51 -15.73 -19.10 0.15
CA ALA A 51 -16.53 -19.05 -1.09
C ALA A 51 -17.63 -17.98 -1.01
N GLY A 52 -17.83 -17.25 -2.09
CA GLY A 52 -18.83 -16.19 -2.17
C GLY A 52 -18.44 -14.85 -1.50
N SER A 53 -17.26 -14.78 -0.86
CA SER A 53 -16.76 -13.53 -0.28
C SER A 53 -15.86 -12.73 -1.24
N VAL A 54 -15.38 -13.33 -2.31
CA VAL A 54 -14.39 -12.75 -3.22
C VAL A 54 -14.69 -13.03 -4.68
N VAL A 55 -14.41 -12.03 -5.53
CA VAL A 55 -14.32 -12.16 -6.99
C VAL A 55 -12.97 -11.59 -7.45
N THR A 56 -12.45 -12.13 -8.55
CA THR A 56 -11.17 -11.68 -9.14
C THR A 56 -11.39 -10.93 -10.45
N CYS A 57 -10.60 -9.88 -10.68
CA CYS A 57 -10.56 -9.15 -11.95
C CYS A 57 -9.10 -8.88 -12.33
N ALA A 58 -8.57 -9.65 -13.29
CA ALA A 58 -7.21 -9.41 -13.79
C ALA A 58 -7.17 -8.13 -14.62
N GLY A 59 -6.16 -7.26 -14.37
CA GLY A 59 -6.00 -6.02 -15.12
C GLY A 59 -4.83 -5.16 -14.62
N ASP A 60 -4.51 -4.14 -15.40
CA ASP A 60 -3.49 -3.14 -15.14
C ASP A 60 -4.15 -1.81 -14.77
N THR A 61 -3.89 -1.30 -13.58
CA THR A 61 -4.47 -0.04 -13.07
C THR A 61 -4.04 1.20 -13.86
N SER A 62 -3.04 1.09 -14.75
CA SER A 62 -2.61 2.17 -15.64
C SER A 62 -3.38 2.23 -16.96
N LYS A 63 -4.44 1.40 -17.13
CA LYS A 63 -5.25 1.32 -18.36
C LYS A 63 -6.71 1.59 -18.07
N ASP A 64 -7.30 2.56 -18.79
CA ASP A 64 -8.70 2.98 -18.61
C ASP A 64 -9.69 1.82 -18.72
N GLU A 65 -9.54 0.96 -19.74
CA GLU A 65 -10.43 -0.16 -19.96
C GLU A 65 -10.37 -1.21 -18.85
N ASP A 66 -9.20 -1.40 -18.23
CA ASP A 66 -9.04 -2.33 -17.13
C ASP A 66 -9.62 -1.75 -15.83
N VAL A 67 -9.45 -0.45 -15.60
CA VAL A 67 -10.04 0.27 -14.46
C VAL A 67 -11.57 0.21 -14.53
N ALA A 68 -12.15 0.54 -15.68
CA ALA A 68 -13.60 0.46 -15.88
C ALA A 68 -14.13 -0.97 -15.65
N ARG A 69 -13.41 -1.99 -16.13
CA ARG A 69 -13.76 -3.40 -15.92
C ARG A 69 -13.68 -3.80 -14.44
N MET A 70 -12.68 -3.35 -13.70
CA MET A 70 -12.56 -3.62 -12.25
C MET A 70 -13.74 -3.04 -11.48
N VAL A 71 -14.13 -1.81 -11.80
CA VAL A 71 -15.28 -1.15 -11.16
C VAL A 71 -16.59 -1.83 -11.53
N ALA A 72 -16.80 -2.18 -12.80
CA ALA A 72 -17.98 -2.94 -13.22
C ALA A 72 -18.07 -4.29 -12.49
N THR A 73 -16.94 -5.04 -12.39
CA THR A 73 -16.89 -6.34 -11.71
C THR A 73 -17.29 -6.24 -10.24
N VAL A 74 -16.79 -5.24 -9.48
CA VAL A 74 -17.15 -5.10 -8.07
C VAL A 74 -18.61 -4.69 -7.88
N ILE A 75 -19.15 -3.85 -8.76
CA ILE A 75 -20.56 -3.46 -8.73
C ILE A 75 -21.46 -4.64 -9.06
N GLU A 76 -21.14 -5.43 -10.09
CA GLU A 76 -21.90 -6.65 -10.44
C GLU A 76 -21.90 -7.66 -9.29
N PHE A 77 -20.75 -7.87 -8.65
CA PHE A 77 -20.60 -8.84 -7.56
C PHE A 77 -21.30 -8.40 -6.26
N GLY A 78 -21.20 -7.12 -5.89
CA GLY A 78 -21.63 -6.62 -4.59
C GLY A 78 -22.84 -5.68 -4.61
N GLY A 79 -23.29 -5.24 -5.79
CA GLY A 79 -24.38 -4.27 -5.96
C GLY A 79 -24.01 -2.82 -5.61
N ARG A 80 -22.84 -2.59 -5.02
CA ARG A 80 -22.33 -1.29 -4.55
C ARG A 80 -20.83 -1.32 -4.39
N ILE A 81 -20.23 -0.20 -4.08
CA ILE A 81 -18.86 -0.10 -3.64
C ILE A 81 -18.76 0.86 -2.45
N ASP A 82 -18.29 0.37 -1.31
CA ASP A 82 -18.13 1.13 -0.06
C ASP A 82 -16.68 1.49 0.19
N ILE A 83 -15.74 0.65 -0.29
CA ILE A 83 -14.33 0.78 0.03
C ILE A 83 -13.48 0.60 -1.23
N LEU A 84 -12.54 1.51 -1.45
CA LEU A 84 -11.49 1.37 -2.45
C LEU A 84 -10.12 1.31 -1.74
N VAL A 85 -9.31 0.28 -2.06
CA VAL A 85 -7.93 0.21 -1.63
C VAL A 85 -6.99 0.26 -2.84
N ASN A 86 -6.36 1.40 -3.05
CA ASN A 86 -5.31 1.61 -4.03
C ASN A 86 -3.98 1.09 -3.48
N ASN A 87 -3.70 -0.21 -3.70
CA ASN A 87 -2.48 -0.86 -3.22
C ASN A 87 -1.50 -1.24 -4.36
N ALA A 88 -1.99 -1.42 -5.59
CA ALA A 88 -1.11 -1.74 -6.71
C ALA A 88 0.01 -0.69 -6.87
N ALA A 89 1.25 -1.15 -6.91
CA ALA A 89 2.41 -0.28 -7.07
C ALA A 89 3.59 -1.04 -7.69
N ILE A 90 4.50 -0.29 -8.28
CA ILE A 90 5.81 -0.76 -8.74
C ILE A 90 6.90 0.17 -8.23
N SER A 91 8.12 -0.35 -8.11
CA SER A 91 9.33 0.40 -7.81
C SER A 91 10.35 0.27 -8.93
N ALA A 92 11.26 1.24 -9.00
CA ALA A 92 12.40 1.18 -9.91
C ALA A 92 13.57 1.96 -9.30
N ASN A 93 14.77 1.40 -9.45
CA ASN A 93 16.00 1.98 -8.98
C ASN A 93 16.70 2.81 -10.08
N GLY A 94 17.40 3.86 -9.69
CA GLY A 94 18.20 4.73 -10.54
C GLY A 94 18.37 6.11 -9.90
N SER A 95 19.43 6.84 -10.25
CA SER A 95 19.55 8.24 -9.86
C SER A 95 18.66 9.13 -10.74
N VAL A 96 18.48 10.40 -10.39
CA VAL A 96 17.69 11.34 -11.20
C VAL A 96 18.29 11.47 -12.61
N ALA A 97 19.62 11.44 -12.73
CA ALA A 97 20.31 11.58 -14.02
C ALA A 97 20.20 10.32 -14.89
N ASP A 98 20.16 9.13 -14.28
CA ASP A 98 20.25 7.85 -14.99
C ASP A 98 18.88 7.16 -15.16
N MET A 99 17.82 7.68 -14.55
CA MET A 99 16.48 7.09 -14.64
C MET A 99 15.96 7.11 -16.08
N ASP A 100 15.66 5.94 -16.65
CA ASP A 100 14.99 5.84 -17.96
C ASP A 100 13.62 6.53 -17.90
N ARG A 101 13.35 7.43 -18.83
CA ARG A 101 12.09 8.19 -18.88
C ARG A 101 10.86 7.31 -19.09
N ARG A 102 11.00 6.15 -19.71
CA ARG A 102 9.89 5.18 -19.87
C ARG A 102 9.56 4.52 -18.54
N VAL A 103 10.61 4.13 -17.80
CA VAL A 103 10.45 3.57 -16.44
C VAL A 103 9.86 4.60 -15.50
N TRP A 104 10.33 5.85 -15.55
CA TRP A 104 9.72 6.95 -14.79
C TRP A 104 8.21 7.06 -15.07
N ARG A 105 7.80 7.15 -16.34
CA ARG A 105 6.40 7.24 -16.73
C ARG A 105 5.60 6.04 -16.23
N GLN A 106 6.11 4.83 -16.41
CA GLN A 106 5.44 3.61 -15.95
C GLN A 106 5.20 3.62 -14.43
N VAL A 107 6.17 4.10 -13.62
CA VAL A 107 6.00 4.21 -12.16
C VAL A 107 4.91 5.24 -11.83
N ILE A 108 4.91 6.40 -12.49
CA ILE A 108 3.87 7.43 -12.30
C ILE A 108 2.50 6.90 -12.72
N ASP A 109 2.41 6.22 -13.86
CA ASP A 109 1.15 5.70 -14.38
C ASP A 109 0.52 4.68 -13.41
N VAL A 110 1.30 3.74 -12.89
CA VAL A 110 0.79 2.72 -11.98
C VAL A 110 0.54 3.28 -10.58
N ASN A 111 1.47 4.08 -10.03
CA ASN A 111 1.45 4.45 -8.61
C ASN A 111 0.61 5.71 -8.32
N LEU A 112 0.33 6.53 -9.32
CA LEU A 112 -0.38 7.80 -9.17
C LEU A 112 -1.58 7.93 -10.12
N THR A 113 -1.37 7.78 -11.44
CA THR A 113 -2.46 7.93 -12.43
C THR A 113 -3.51 6.83 -12.23
N GLY A 114 -3.10 5.59 -11.98
CA GLY A 114 -4.03 4.48 -11.71
C GLY A 114 -4.93 4.71 -10.48
N PRO A 115 -4.41 5.05 -9.30
CA PRO A 115 -5.22 5.48 -8.17
C PRO A 115 -6.16 6.65 -8.47
N PHE A 116 -5.71 7.65 -9.23
CA PHE A 116 -6.56 8.75 -9.68
C PHE A 116 -7.74 8.26 -10.52
N MET A 117 -7.49 7.43 -11.56
CA MET A 117 -8.53 6.88 -12.42
C MET A 117 -9.53 6.01 -11.64
N LEU A 118 -9.04 5.16 -10.73
CA LEU A 118 -9.88 4.35 -9.86
C LEU A 118 -10.77 5.21 -8.95
N MET A 119 -10.23 6.29 -8.37
CA MET A 119 -11.03 7.23 -7.58
C MET A 119 -12.07 7.93 -8.46
N GLN A 120 -11.70 8.37 -9.66
CA GLN A 120 -12.61 9.03 -10.61
C GLN A 120 -13.81 8.14 -10.95
N GLU A 121 -13.57 6.85 -11.20
CA GLU A 121 -14.62 5.88 -11.52
C GLU A 121 -15.47 5.49 -10.29
N VAL A 122 -14.85 5.35 -9.10
CA VAL A 122 -15.52 4.83 -7.90
C VAL A 122 -16.34 5.90 -7.17
N ILE A 123 -15.86 7.15 -7.11
CA ILE A 123 -16.49 8.23 -6.33
C ILE A 123 -17.95 8.46 -6.70
N PRO A 124 -18.39 8.47 -7.97
CA PRO A 124 -19.80 8.61 -8.30
C PRO A 124 -20.69 7.51 -7.70
N HIS A 125 -20.19 6.28 -7.65
CA HIS A 125 -20.89 5.16 -7.02
C HIS A 125 -20.98 5.30 -5.51
N MET A 126 -19.90 5.76 -4.85
CA MET A 126 -19.88 6.04 -3.41
C MET A 126 -20.84 7.17 -3.05
N ILE A 127 -20.91 8.25 -3.83
CA ILE A 127 -21.87 9.35 -3.63
C ILE A 127 -23.31 8.81 -3.70
N LYS A 128 -23.63 8.00 -4.70
CA LYS A 128 -24.94 7.38 -4.85
C LYS A 128 -25.28 6.42 -3.69
N ALA A 129 -24.27 5.77 -3.11
CA ALA A 129 -24.42 4.88 -1.97
C ALA A 129 -24.48 5.62 -0.60
N GLY A 130 -24.29 6.96 -0.57
CA GLY A 130 -24.35 7.77 0.64
C GLY A 130 -23.02 7.95 1.37
N GLY A 131 -21.90 7.55 0.76
CA GLY A 131 -20.55 7.71 1.31
C GLY A 131 -19.63 6.52 1.03
N GLY A 132 -18.39 6.58 1.53
CA GLY A 132 -17.41 5.53 1.34
C GLY A 132 -16.09 5.79 2.04
N SER A 133 -15.15 4.85 1.91
CA SER A 133 -13.77 4.98 2.40
C SER A 133 -12.77 4.61 1.30
N ILE A 134 -11.85 5.52 1.00
CA ILE A 134 -10.76 5.30 0.07
C ILE A 134 -9.45 5.25 0.85
N ILE A 135 -8.66 4.21 0.62
CA ILE A 135 -7.39 3.97 1.29
C ILE A 135 -6.30 3.86 0.23
N ASN A 136 -5.37 4.80 0.24
CA ASN A 136 -4.24 4.83 -0.67
C ASN A 136 -3.00 4.28 0.05
N ILE A 137 -2.42 3.18 -0.44
CA ILE A 137 -1.17 2.64 0.10
C ILE A 137 0.00 3.46 -0.49
N ALA A 138 0.41 4.46 0.29
CA ALA A 138 1.57 5.28 -0.01
C ALA A 138 2.88 4.59 0.44
N SER A 139 3.75 5.29 1.13
CA SER A 139 5.01 4.77 1.70
C SER A 139 5.65 5.85 2.59
N VAL A 140 6.51 5.47 3.51
CA VAL A 140 7.47 6.41 4.12
C VAL A 140 8.36 7.09 3.06
N GLY A 141 8.56 6.46 1.89
CA GLY A 141 9.20 7.05 0.73
C GLY A 141 8.46 8.24 0.12
N GLY A 142 7.19 8.46 0.47
CA GLY A 142 6.43 9.67 0.12
C GLY A 142 6.60 10.81 1.13
N LEU A 143 7.16 10.53 2.30
CA LEU A 143 7.40 11.51 3.37
C LEU A 143 8.88 11.91 3.45
N ARG A 144 9.78 11.06 3.01
CA ARG A 144 11.23 11.27 2.95
C ARG A 144 11.82 10.52 1.76
N CYS A 145 13.02 10.93 1.31
CA CYS A 145 13.67 10.27 0.18
C CYS A 145 14.25 8.91 0.58
N LEU A 146 14.09 7.95 -0.32
CA LEU A 146 14.83 6.69 -0.32
C LEU A 146 15.92 6.80 -1.39
N SER A 147 17.13 6.31 -1.08
CA SER A 147 18.26 6.37 -2.01
C SER A 147 17.94 5.66 -3.32
N ALA A 148 18.29 6.28 -4.44
CA ALA A 148 18.12 5.73 -5.79
C ALA A 148 16.67 5.33 -6.18
N MET A 149 15.66 6.01 -5.63
CA MET A 149 14.24 5.73 -5.92
C MET A 149 13.43 6.98 -6.30
N PRO A 150 13.89 7.84 -7.23
CA PRO A 150 13.25 9.14 -7.49
C PRO A 150 11.81 9.01 -7.99
N ALA A 151 11.51 8.13 -8.94
CA ALA A 151 10.16 7.94 -9.46
C ALA A 151 9.20 7.41 -8.38
N TYR A 152 9.63 6.43 -7.60
CA TYR A 152 8.83 5.86 -6.51
C TYR A 152 8.51 6.90 -5.45
N CYS A 153 9.53 7.57 -4.89
CA CYS A 153 9.32 8.57 -3.84
C CYS A 153 8.41 9.71 -4.31
N THR A 154 8.65 10.23 -5.53
CA THR A 154 7.80 11.26 -6.12
C THR A 154 6.36 10.79 -6.29
N SER A 155 6.13 9.58 -6.81
CA SER A 155 4.78 9.04 -6.97
C SER A 155 4.05 8.87 -5.64
N LYS A 156 4.76 8.43 -4.58
CA LYS A 156 4.15 8.23 -3.25
C LYS A 156 3.89 9.55 -2.52
N ALA A 157 4.75 10.55 -2.69
CA ALA A 157 4.51 11.91 -2.20
C ALA A 157 3.29 12.54 -2.89
N ALA A 158 3.19 12.42 -4.21
CA ALA A 158 2.05 12.90 -4.98
C ALA A 158 0.75 12.17 -4.60
N LEU A 159 0.79 10.86 -4.30
CA LEU A 159 -0.37 10.10 -3.84
C LEU A 159 -0.86 10.56 -2.46
N ILE A 160 0.04 10.97 -1.56
CA ILE A 160 -0.34 11.58 -0.27
C ILE A 160 -1.07 12.91 -0.52
N MET A 161 -0.54 13.77 -1.41
CA MET A 161 -1.20 15.04 -1.75
C MET A 161 -2.56 14.80 -2.42
N LEU A 162 -2.66 13.85 -3.35
CA LEU A 162 -3.92 13.46 -4.00
C LEU A 162 -4.95 12.94 -2.98
N THR A 163 -4.49 12.23 -1.95
CA THR A 163 -5.32 11.78 -0.82
C THR A 163 -5.94 12.97 -0.09
N GLN A 164 -5.14 13.99 0.22
CA GLN A 164 -5.60 15.21 0.92
C GLN A 164 -6.57 16.01 0.06
N GLN A 165 -6.25 16.16 -1.24
CA GLN A 165 -7.14 16.86 -2.17
C GLN A 165 -8.50 16.16 -2.29
N ALA A 166 -8.52 14.86 -2.47
CA ALA A 166 -9.77 14.09 -2.57
C ALA A 166 -10.56 14.11 -1.23
N ALA A 167 -9.87 14.11 -0.09
CA ALA A 167 -10.52 14.27 1.21
C ALA A 167 -11.23 15.61 1.36
N LEU A 168 -10.59 16.68 0.88
CA LEU A 168 -11.16 18.04 0.86
C LEU A 168 -12.38 18.11 -0.07
N ASP A 169 -12.27 17.58 -1.29
CA ASP A 169 -13.30 17.69 -2.31
C ASP A 169 -14.56 16.87 -1.97
N TYR A 170 -14.42 15.72 -1.31
CA TYR A 170 -15.50 14.75 -1.13
C TYR A 170 -15.91 14.50 0.32
N GLY A 171 -15.29 15.17 1.30
CA GLY A 171 -15.68 15.05 2.72
C GLY A 171 -17.15 15.39 2.97
N ALA A 172 -17.66 16.45 2.33
CA ALA A 172 -19.07 16.84 2.40
C ALA A 172 -20.05 15.81 1.78
N ARG A 173 -19.53 14.84 1.04
CA ARG A 173 -20.27 13.70 0.48
C ARG A 173 -20.12 12.43 1.30
N ASN A 174 -19.63 12.55 2.55
CA ASN A 174 -19.38 11.41 3.45
C ASN A 174 -18.40 10.37 2.85
N ILE A 175 -17.44 10.83 2.03
CA ILE A 175 -16.35 10.00 1.51
C ILE A 175 -15.07 10.39 2.25
N ARG A 176 -14.49 9.43 2.98
CA ARG A 176 -13.23 9.60 3.68
C ARG A 176 -12.10 9.06 2.78
N VAL A 177 -11.01 9.81 2.70
CA VAL A 177 -9.84 9.43 1.90
C VAL A 177 -8.60 9.54 2.78
N ASN A 178 -7.89 8.43 3.00
CA ASN A 178 -6.69 8.41 3.85
C ASN A 178 -5.57 7.64 3.17
N ALA A 179 -4.33 8.01 3.47
CA ALA A 179 -3.13 7.29 3.04
C ALA A 179 -2.56 6.46 4.20
N VAL A 180 -2.10 5.26 3.90
CA VAL A 180 -1.22 4.49 4.77
C VAL A 180 0.18 4.58 4.22
N CYS A 181 1.17 4.87 5.08
CA CYS A 181 2.58 5.02 4.72
C CYS A 181 3.40 3.89 5.39
N PRO A 182 3.45 2.68 4.80
CA PRO A 182 4.24 1.60 5.33
C PRO A 182 5.75 1.91 5.28
N GLY A 183 6.48 1.40 6.28
CA GLY A 183 7.92 1.27 6.25
C GLY A 183 8.36 -0.06 5.62
N ALA A 184 9.37 -0.68 6.21
CA ALA A 184 9.88 -1.97 5.77
C ALA A 184 8.94 -3.10 6.20
N ILE A 185 8.12 -3.60 5.26
CA ILE A 185 7.18 -4.71 5.46
C ILE A 185 7.71 -5.95 4.75
N LYS A 186 7.71 -7.09 5.44
CA LYS A 186 8.20 -8.37 4.91
C LYS A 186 7.26 -8.88 3.80
N THR A 187 7.63 -8.64 2.55
CA THR A 187 6.89 -9.04 1.35
C THR A 187 7.87 -9.65 0.35
N ASP A 188 7.38 -10.45 -0.60
CA ASP A 188 8.20 -11.02 -1.68
C ASP A 188 9.00 -9.94 -2.42
N MET A 189 8.44 -8.74 -2.58
CA MET A 189 9.12 -7.60 -3.21
C MET A 189 10.34 -7.17 -2.39
N VAL A 190 10.18 -6.95 -1.09
CA VAL A 190 11.25 -6.53 -0.17
C VAL A 190 12.28 -7.65 -0.01
N GLU A 191 11.84 -8.90 0.10
CA GLU A 191 12.76 -10.05 0.17
C GLU A 191 13.64 -10.16 -1.07
N LYS A 192 13.05 -9.96 -2.27
CA LYS A 192 13.80 -9.97 -3.53
C LYS A 192 14.80 -8.80 -3.62
N GLU A 193 14.36 -7.58 -3.31
CA GLU A 193 15.22 -6.37 -3.36
C GLU A 193 16.36 -6.48 -2.36
N PHE A 194 16.08 -6.81 -1.11
CA PHE A 194 17.07 -6.94 -0.06
C PHE A 194 18.02 -8.11 -0.28
N GLY A 195 17.50 -9.24 -0.79
CA GLY A 195 18.33 -10.36 -1.19
C GLY A 195 19.29 -10.01 -2.34
N GLN A 196 18.90 -9.11 -3.26
CA GLN A 196 19.79 -8.59 -4.29
C GLN A 196 20.89 -7.70 -3.70
N ILE A 197 20.52 -6.76 -2.83
CA ILE A 197 21.48 -5.89 -2.16
C ILE A 197 22.47 -6.70 -1.31
N GLY A 198 21.98 -7.66 -0.52
CA GLY A 198 22.83 -8.56 0.27
C GLY A 198 23.88 -9.26 -0.59
N ARG A 199 23.47 -9.85 -1.72
CA ARG A 199 24.41 -10.49 -2.66
C ARG A 199 25.44 -9.52 -3.24
N MET A 200 25.07 -8.27 -3.55
CA MET A 200 25.99 -7.26 -4.09
C MET A 200 27.10 -6.90 -3.09
N ILE A 201 26.86 -7.00 -1.78
CA ILE A 201 27.84 -6.74 -0.73
C ILE A 201 28.43 -8.02 -0.12
N GLY A 202 28.20 -9.18 -0.75
CA GLY A 202 28.74 -10.46 -0.29
C GLY A 202 28.11 -11.00 0.99
N MET A 203 26.88 -10.62 1.30
CA MET A 203 26.17 -11.01 2.53
C MET A 203 24.99 -11.94 2.20
N GLU A 204 24.81 -12.98 3.00
CA GLU A 204 23.62 -13.83 2.93
C GLU A 204 22.34 -13.03 3.22
N SER A 205 21.25 -13.37 2.52
CA SER A 205 19.98 -12.61 2.60
C SER A 205 19.48 -12.48 4.05
N GLN A 206 19.48 -13.57 4.83
CA GLN A 206 19.00 -13.53 6.22
C GLN A 206 19.87 -12.63 7.10
N ALA A 207 21.20 -12.72 6.96
CA ALA A 207 22.13 -11.86 7.71
C ALA A 207 21.93 -10.37 7.37
N PHE A 208 21.62 -10.05 6.10
CA PHE A 208 21.28 -8.70 5.69
C PHE A 208 19.97 -8.21 6.31
N PHE A 209 18.92 -9.06 6.32
CA PHE A 209 17.67 -8.74 7.00
C PHE A 209 17.86 -8.50 8.50
N ASP A 210 18.63 -9.35 9.17
CA ASP A 210 18.92 -9.22 10.60
C ASP A 210 19.70 -7.92 10.90
N MET A 211 20.64 -7.56 10.03
CA MET A 211 21.39 -6.31 10.14
C MET A 211 20.47 -5.09 10.00
N VAL A 212 19.62 -5.07 8.99
CA VAL A 212 18.67 -3.96 8.77
C VAL A 212 17.63 -3.89 9.89
N SER A 213 17.14 -5.04 10.38
CA SER A 213 16.17 -5.08 11.49
C SER A 213 16.69 -4.37 12.74
N LYS A 214 17.98 -4.50 13.06
CA LYS A 214 18.61 -3.90 14.25
C LYS A 214 18.63 -2.38 14.26
N VAL A 215 18.51 -1.73 13.09
CA VAL A 215 18.46 -0.26 13.01
C VAL A 215 17.03 0.29 13.07
N LEU A 216 16.03 -0.57 12.97
CA LEU A 216 14.64 -0.17 13.16
C LEU A 216 14.33 -0.04 14.67
N PRO A 217 13.60 0.99 15.13
CA PRO A 217 13.24 1.12 16.55
C PRO A 217 12.56 -0.12 17.15
N LEU A 218 11.62 -0.77 16.42
CA LEU A 218 11.01 -2.03 16.87
C LEU A 218 11.83 -3.29 16.54
N GLN A 219 13.02 -3.14 15.95
CA GLN A 219 14.01 -4.19 15.64
C GLN A 219 13.45 -5.37 14.82
N ARG A 220 12.46 -5.12 14.01
CA ARG A 220 11.87 -6.10 13.09
C ARG A 220 11.22 -5.43 11.88
N PHE A 221 11.09 -6.18 10.82
CA PHE A 221 10.19 -5.83 9.72
C PHE A 221 8.72 -5.96 10.18
N GLY A 222 7.86 -5.16 9.57
CA GLY A 222 6.42 -5.31 9.73
C GLY A 222 5.89 -6.54 8.99
N ASP A 223 4.80 -7.12 9.51
CA ASP A 223 4.04 -8.15 8.83
C ASP A 223 2.98 -7.48 7.93
N PRO A 224 2.71 -7.97 6.70
CA PRO A 224 1.62 -7.49 5.87
C PRO A 224 0.27 -7.41 6.58
N GLN A 225 -0.02 -8.32 7.51
CA GLN A 225 -1.25 -8.32 8.31
C GLN A 225 -1.38 -7.10 9.24
N GLU A 226 -0.27 -6.47 9.64
CA GLU A 226 -0.30 -5.23 10.41
C GLU A 226 -0.86 -4.09 9.56
N ILE A 227 -0.49 -4.04 8.26
CA ILE A 227 -1.08 -3.08 7.31
C ILE A 227 -2.55 -3.42 7.02
N GLY A 228 -2.89 -4.71 6.88
CA GLY A 228 -4.27 -5.18 6.76
C GLY A 228 -5.15 -4.70 7.90
N SER A 229 -4.63 -4.72 9.14
CA SER A 229 -5.33 -4.25 10.33
C SER A 229 -5.60 -2.75 10.33
N VAL A 230 -4.61 -1.94 9.92
CA VAL A 230 -4.77 -0.48 9.75
C VAL A 230 -5.77 -0.15 8.65
N CYS A 231 -5.73 -0.87 7.52
CA CYS A 231 -6.69 -0.69 6.45
C CYS A 231 -8.12 -1.05 6.88
N ALA A 232 -8.30 -2.12 7.66
CA ALA A 232 -9.62 -2.50 8.20
C ALA A 232 -10.17 -1.44 9.16
N PHE A 233 -9.31 -0.82 9.99
CA PHE A 233 -9.68 0.34 10.81
C PHE A 233 -10.12 1.52 9.95
N LEU A 234 -9.33 1.91 8.94
CA LEU A 234 -9.65 3.02 8.05
C LEU A 234 -10.91 2.78 7.19
N ALA A 235 -11.19 1.52 6.86
CA ALA A 235 -12.39 1.12 6.13
C ALA A 235 -13.66 1.14 6.98
N SER A 236 -13.54 1.07 8.30
CA SER A 236 -14.65 0.95 9.25
C SER A 236 -15.12 2.30 9.80
N ASP A 237 -16.23 2.25 10.54
CA ASP A 237 -16.78 3.42 11.23
C ASP A 237 -15.93 3.85 12.43
N ASP A 238 -14.98 3.02 12.91
CA ASP A 238 -14.03 3.39 13.97
C ASP A 238 -13.14 4.58 13.56
N SER A 239 -13.00 4.84 12.27
CA SER A 239 -12.27 5.98 11.70
C SER A 239 -13.18 7.06 11.09
N SER A 240 -14.44 7.13 11.54
CA SER A 240 -15.47 8.03 10.99
C SER A 240 -15.09 9.52 11.00
N PHE A 241 -14.20 9.95 11.90
CA PHE A 241 -13.72 11.32 12.00
C PHE A 241 -12.30 11.52 11.39
N MET A 242 -11.86 10.57 10.55
CA MET A 242 -10.54 10.63 9.90
C MET A 242 -10.66 10.73 8.38
N THR A 243 -10.18 11.84 7.82
CA THR A 243 -10.02 12.04 6.38
C THR A 243 -8.82 12.94 6.10
N GLY A 244 -8.13 12.74 4.99
CA GLY A 244 -6.91 13.47 4.60
C GLY A 244 -5.65 13.09 5.39
N ALA A 245 -5.71 12.06 6.24
CA ALA A 245 -4.57 11.66 7.06
C ALA A 245 -3.57 10.81 6.25
N ALA A 246 -2.28 10.97 6.60
CA ALA A 246 -1.19 10.09 6.17
C ALA A 246 -0.68 9.31 7.40
N LEU A 247 -1.14 8.07 7.58
CA LEU A 247 -0.81 7.23 8.73
C LEU A 247 0.50 6.50 8.47
N VAL A 248 1.50 6.79 9.29
CA VAL A 248 2.81 6.12 9.24
C VAL A 248 2.75 4.81 10.02
N VAL A 249 3.15 3.70 9.37
CA VAL A 249 3.20 2.35 9.95
C VAL A 249 4.55 1.72 9.58
N ASP A 250 5.61 2.03 10.33
CA ASP A 250 6.98 1.89 9.85
C ASP A 250 8.01 1.44 10.91
N ALA A 251 7.57 0.87 11.98
CA ALA A 251 8.43 0.48 13.12
C ALA A 251 9.22 1.67 13.73
N GLY A 252 8.75 2.91 13.50
CA GLY A 252 9.38 4.13 14.02
C GLY A 252 10.52 4.68 13.16
N THR A 253 10.73 4.19 11.93
CA THR A 253 11.86 4.65 11.09
C THR A 253 11.74 6.10 10.63
N ALA A 254 10.54 6.66 10.54
CA ALA A 254 10.32 8.05 10.12
C ALA A 254 10.73 9.08 11.20
N VAL A 255 10.82 8.66 12.47
CA VAL A 255 11.16 9.55 13.61
C VAL A 255 12.60 9.40 14.10
N VAL A 256 13.41 8.57 13.44
CA VAL A 256 14.82 8.39 13.82
C VAL A 256 15.62 9.61 13.39
N ASP A 257 16.26 10.25 14.36
CA ASP A 257 17.35 11.21 14.11
C ASP A 257 18.60 10.45 13.67
N VAL A 258 18.99 10.62 12.40
CA VAL A 258 20.12 9.89 11.80
C VAL A 258 21.44 10.23 12.50
N LEU A 259 21.64 11.51 12.87
CA LEU A 259 22.87 11.95 13.53
C LEU A 259 22.94 11.39 14.95
N GLY A 260 21.88 11.53 15.73
CA GLY A 260 21.80 11.00 17.09
C GLY A 260 21.91 9.48 17.13
N ALA A 261 21.29 8.78 16.18
CA ALA A 261 21.38 7.32 16.06
C ALA A 261 22.83 6.84 15.82
N GLU A 262 23.60 7.53 14.94
CA GLU A 262 24.99 7.18 14.67
C GLU A 262 25.91 7.51 15.86
N MET A 263 25.70 8.63 16.52
CA MET A 263 26.45 8.99 17.74
C MET A 263 26.25 7.95 18.85
N MET A 264 25.00 7.57 19.13
CA MET A 264 24.68 6.55 20.13
C MET A 264 25.15 5.14 19.72
N GLY A 265 25.11 4.81 18.45
CA GLY A 265 25.66 3.57 17.89
C GLY A 265 27.18 3.49 18.12
N SER A 266 27.89 4.59 17.93
CA SER A 266 29.34 4.67 18.17
C SER A 266 29.68 4.52 19.64
N VAL A 267 28.92 5.14 20.57
CA VAL A 267 29.08 4.97 22.02
C VAL A 267 28.88 3.51 22.43
N ARG A 268 27.81 2.85 21.97
CA ARG A 268 27.55 1.43 22.27
C ARG A 268 28.66 0.51 21.74
N ARG A 269 29.16 0.78 20.51
CA ARG A 269 30.31 0.01 19.95
C ARG A 269 31.60 0.17 20.78
N SER A 270 31.84 1.32 21.35
CA SER A 270 33.01 1.54 22.22
C SER A 270 32.88 0.82 23.56
N GLN A 271 31.71 0.77 24.16
CA GLN A 271 31.44 0.09 25.42
C GLN A 271 31.52 -1.44 25.35
N ASN A 272 31.20 -2.03 24.18
CA ASN A 272 31.25 -3.49 23.96
C ASN A 272 32.66 -4.00 23.57
N LYS A 273 33.66 -3.13 23.47
CA LYS A 273 35.06 -3.50 23.18
C LYS A 273 35.97 -3.47 24.42
N GLY A 274 35.44 -3.15 25.58
CA GLY A 274 36.10 -3.27 26.89
C GLY A 274 35.55 -4.46 27.65
#